data_29464ee07ddec5ad111a642e86ad82c6
#
_entry.id   29464ee07ddec5ad111a642e86ad82c6
#
_cell.length_a   1.000
_cell.length_b   1.000
_cell.length_c   1.000
_cell.angle_alpha   90.00
_cell.angle_beta   90.00
_cell.angle_gamma   90.00
#
_symmetry.space_group_name_H-M   'P 1'
#
loop_
_entity.id
_entity.type
_entity.pdbx_description
1 polymer ?
#
loop_
_entity_poly.entity_id
_entity_poly.type
_entity_poly.pdbx_seq_one_letter_code
_entity_poly.pdbx_strand_id
1 'polypeptide(L)'
;MCGIVCAFNIRGDNDNVRTNVLKMAQRLRHRGPDWSGIYSDDSAILAHERLAIVDPTSGKQPIISQDGKKIIAVNGEIYNHQILRESFLNIYNFKTKSDCEVIIPLYESKGVNFLNDLNGIFAFALYDSSKETYIIARDHMGIIPLYMGWDKKNIFYVSSELKSLEGVCDRIELFPPGNYLESHDMKLKEWYKPNWSSYDSVKDARTSIALIHDSLSAAVKRQLMSDVPYGVLLSGGLDSSITSALAKKFASKRIESGDKQDAWWPQLHSFSVGLKGAPDLRAAKIVADHIGTVHHEINFTVQEGIDAIRDVIYHLETYDVTTVRASTPMYLMARAIKSLGIKMVLSGEGADELFGGYLYFHKAPNSKEFHEETVRKLEKLHQYDCLRANKSLAAWGIEGRVPFLDKEFIETAMNINPEDKMIKNGRIEKWVLREAFKDYLPESVLWRQKEQFSDGVGYSWIDSLKELVSNEVSDEDIEKASEIFPVNTPLNKEEYYYRTIFQEHFSSEAAARSVPSVPSVACSTPQALEWDESFKNVNDPSGRSVSNIHNESYE
;
A
#
# COMPACT_ATOMS: atom_id res chain seq x y z
N MET A 1 -10.00 5.23 -0.76
CA MET A 1 -10.00 3.74 -0.76
C MET A 1 -11.27 3.23 -0.12
N CYS A 2 -11.99 2.42 -0.86
CA CYS A 2 -13.26 1.86 -0.42
C CYS A 2 -13.08 0.69 0.57
N GLY A 3 -14.18 0.13 1.05
CA GLY A 3 -14.23 -1.13 1.78
C GLY A 3 -15.22 -2.08 1.12
N ILE A 4 -14.84 -3.34 0.92
CA ILE A 4 -15.73 -4.40 0.43
C ILE A 4 -15.85 -5.50 1.47
N VAL A 5 -17.05 -6.07 1.57
CA VAL A 5 -17.35 -7.33 2.27
C VAL A 5 -18.31 -8.13 1.40
N CYS A 6 -17.90 -9.33 1.03
CA CYS A 6 -18.73 -10.21 0.23
C CYS A 6 -18.86 -11.58 0.91
N ALA A 7 -20.04 -12.19 0.81
CA ALA A 7 -20.32 -13.54 1.28
C ALA A 7 -20.89 -14.37 0.14
N PHE A 8 -20.40 -15.60 -0.01
CA PHE A 8 -20.75 -16.52 -1.09
C PHE A 8 -21.03 -17.93 -0.54
N ASN A 9 -21.64 -18.77 -1.36
CA ASN A 9 -22.02 -20.13 -1.00
C ASN A 9 -23.04 -20.17 0.13
N ILE A 10 -23.93 -19.18 0.18
CA ILE A 10 -24.99 -19.08 1.17
C ILE A 10 -26.03 -20.17 0.88
N ARG A 11 -26.41 -20.94 1.90
CA ARG A 11 -27.42 -22.01 1.80
C ARG A 11 -28.38 -21.89 2.95
N GLY A 12 -29.52 -21.23 2.70
CA GLY A 12 -30.50 -20.91 3.73
C GLY A 12 -29.98 -19.87 4.73
N ASP A 13 -30.83 -19.37 5.62
CA ASP A 13 -30.49 -18.41 6.69
C ASP A 13 -29.90 -17.07 6.17
N ASN A 14 -30.36 -16.63 5.00
CA ASN A 14 -29.88 -15.42 4.33
C ASN A 14 -30.01 -14.17 5.20
N ASP A 15 -31.04 -14.05 6.03
CA ASP A 15 -31.25 -12.87 6.88
C ASP A 15 -30.15 -12.72 7.95
N ASN A 16 -29.71 -13.84 8.55
CA ASN A 16 -28.61 -13.81 9.51
C ASN A 16 -27.27 -13.49 8.83
N VAL A 17 -26.99 -14.11 7.67
CA VAL A 17 -25.78 -13.83 6.90
C VAL A 17 -25.76 -12.36 6.46
N ARG A 18 -26.89 -11.84 5.98
CA ARG A 18 -27.04 -10.44 5.59
C ARG A 18 -26.80 -9.50 6.77
N THR A 19 -27.35 -9.83 7.94
CA THR A 19 -27.13 -9.06 9.16
C THR A 19 -25.66 -9.03 9.56
N ASN A 20 -24.96 -10.17 9.46
CA ASN A 20 -23.54 -10.27 9.73
C ASN A 20 -22.72 -9.45 8.71
N VAL A 21 -23.00 -9.59 7.41
CA VAL A 21 -22.29 -8.80 6.37
C VAL A 21 -22.47 -7.30 6.59
N LEU A 22 -23.66 -6.83 7.00
CA LEU A 22 -23.88 -5.43 7.33
C LEU A 22 -23.04 -4.96 8.53
N LYS A 23 -22.94 -5.78 9.59
CA LYS A 23 -22.07 -5.49 10.74
C LYS A 23 -20.59 -5.48 10.36
N MET A 24 -20.18 -6.41 9.49
CA MET A 24 -18.82 -6.47 8.94
C MET A 24 -18.51 -5.22 8.11
N ALA A 25 -19.44 -4.78 7.25
CA ALA A 25 -19.30 -3.57 6.45
C ALA A 25 -19.19 -2.31 7.32
N GLN A 26 -19.96 -2.22 8.41
CA GLN A 26 -19.86 -1.11 9.37
C GLN A 26 -18.45 -0.95 9.93
N ARG A 27 -17.71 -2.05 10.15
CA ARG A 27 -16.31 -2.00 10.59
C ARG A 27 -15.36 -1.41 9.55
N LEU A 28 -15.79 -1.30 8.28
CA LEU A 28 -15.03 -0.69 7.16
C LEU A 28 -15.46 0.74 6.84
N ARG A 29 -16.42 1.31 7.56
CA ARG A 29 -16.99 2.64 7.26
C ARG A 29 -15.95 3.75 7.23
N HIS A 30 -14.87 3.64 8.01
CA HIS A 30 -13.78 4.60 8.02
C HIS A 30 -13.06 4.69 6.67
N ARG A 31 -13.00 3.58 5.90
CA ARG A 31 -12.40 3.56 4.56
C ARG A 31 -13.24 4.32 3.54
N GLY A 32 -14.54 4.13 3.58
CA GLY A 32 -15.48 4.68 2.61
C GLY A 32 -16.67 5.37 3.26
N PRO A 33 -16.48 6.59 3.80
CA PRO A 33 -17.52 7.26 4.58
C PRO A 33 -18.61 7.93 3.75
N ASP A 34 -18.47 7.99 2.41
CA ASP A 34 -19.37 8.78 1.56
C ASP A 34 -20.67 8.06 1.23
N TRP A 35 -20.63 6.74 1.05
CA TRP A 35 -21.81 5.96 0.66
C TRP A 35 -21.67 4.49 1.03
N SER A 36 -22.79 3.84 1.40
CA SER A 36 -22.88 2.40 1.58
C SER A 36 -23.85 1.81 0.57
N GLY A 37 -23.47 0.69 -0.03
CA GLY A 37 -24.31 -0.07 -0.94
C GLY A 37 -24.27 -1.56 -0.64
N ILE A 38 -25.35 -2.26 -0.98
CA ILE A 38 -25.47 -3.70 -0.82
C ILE A 38 -26.26 -4.31 -1.98
N TYR A 39 -25.78 -5.44 -2.46
CA TYR A 39 -26.54 -6.39 -3.27
C TYR A 39 -26.74 -7.67 -2.47
N SER A 40 -27.87 -8.34 -2.61
CA SER A 40 -28.20 -9.59 -1.92
C SER A 40 -29.16 -10.42 -2.75
N ASP A 41 -28.82 -11.69 -2.94
CA ASP A 41 -29.71 -12.74 -3.41
C ASP A 41 -29.59 -14.00 -2.53
N ASP A 42 -30.07 -15.15 -2.98
CA ASP A 42 -30.07 -16.39 -2.20
C ASP A 42 -28.68 -17.02 -2.06
N SER A 43 -27.73 -16.70 -2.94
CA SER A 43 -26.40 -17.33 -3.04
C SER A 43 -25.25 -16.41 -2.67
N ALA A 44 -25.44 -15.07 -2.77
CA ALA A 44 -24.39 -14.09 -2.56
C ALA A 44 -24.88 -12.78 -1.94
N ILE A 45 -24.01 -12.17 -1.15
CA ILE A 45 -24.20 -10.81 -0.61
C ILE A 45 -22.92 -10.03 -0.84
N LEU A 46 -23.03 -8.86 -1.49
CA LEU A 46 -21.91 -7.96 -1.72
C LEU A 46 -22.21 -6.60 -1.08
N ALA A 47 -21.43 -6.20 -0.11
CA ALA A 47 -21.52 -4.89 0.55
C ALA A 47 -20.30 -4.03 0.22
N HIS A 48 -20.51 -2.73 0.06
CA HIS A 48 -19.51 -1.77 -0.33
C HIS A 48 -19.63 -0.47 0.49
N GLU A 49 -18.54 -0.05 1.10
CA GLU A 49 -18.37 1.25 1.73
C GLU A 49 -17.51 2.12 0.82
N ARG A 50 -18.07 3.22 0.30
CA ARG A 50 -17.48 4.00 -0.78
C ARG A 50 -16.75 5.24 -0.30
N LEU A 51 -15.52 5.45 -0.78
CA LEU A 51 -14.84 6.74 -0.86
C LEU A 51 -14.96 7.24 -2.31
N ALA A 52 -15.69 8.30 -2.52
CA ALA A 52 -15.99 8.82 -3.86
C ALA A 52 -14.86 9.75 -4.33
N ILE A 53 -14.01 9.27 -5.24
CA ILE A 53 -12.89 10.00 -5.85
C ILE A 53 -13.15 10.20 -7.33
N VAL A 54 -13.41 9.12 -8.07
CA VAL A 54 -13.83 9.14 -9.47
C VAL A 54 -15.34 8.96 -9.53
N ASP A 55 -16.00 9.78 -10.34
CA ASP A 55 -17.46 9.82 -10.51
C ASP A 55 -18.25 9.90 -9.17
N PRO A 56 -18.09 10.96 -8.38
CA PRO A 56 -18.79 11.08 -7.10
C PRO A 56 -20.32 10.98 -7.21
N THR A 57 -20.88 11.28 -8.36
CA THR A 57 -22.32 11.42 -8.57
C THR A 57 -23.01 10.14 -9.01
N SER A 58 -22.45 9.38 -9.95
CA SER A 58 -23.11 8.19 -10.53
C SER A 58 -22.41 6.86 -10.21
N GLY A 59 -21.17 6.86 -9.76
CA GLY A 59 -20.35 5.68 -9.51
C GLY A 59 -20.71 4.88 -8.26
N LYS A 60 -22.01 4.68 -7.97
CA LYS A 60 -22.46 3.87 -6.83
C LYS A 60 -22.02 2.42 -6.99
N GLN A 61 -21.65 1.79 -5.87
CA GLN A 61 -21.26 0.37 -5.83
C GLN A 61 -22.13 -0.39 -4.78
N PRO A 62 -22.33 -1.71 -4.93
CA PRO A 62 -21.89 -2.56 -6.05
C PRO A 62 -22.42 -2.10 -7.40
N ILE A 63 -21.58 -2.20 -8.47
CA ILE A 63 -22.01 -1.89 -9.83
C ILE A 63 -22.72 -3.10 -10.42
N ILE A 64 -23.87 -2.86 -11.07
CA ILE A 64 -24.70 -3.91 -11.64
C ILE A 64 -24.75 -3.70 -13.15
N SER A 65 -24.45 -4.76 -13.93
CA SER A 65 -24.53 -4.78 -15.39
C SER A 65 -25.90 -4.35 -15.92
N GLN A 66 -25.99 -4.05 -17.20
CA GLN A 66 -27.23 -3.62 -17.83
C GLN A 66 -28.33 -4.69 -17.74
N ASP A 67 -27.97 -5.95 -17.90
CA ASP A 67 -28.89 -7.10 -17.82
C ASP A 67 -29.21 -7.53 -16.38
N GLY A 68 -28.57 -6.88 -15.37
CA GLY A 68 -28.76 -7.17 -13.95
C GLY A 68 -28.06 -8.44 -13.44
N LYS A 69 -27.27 -9.12 -14.27
CA LYS A 69 -26.73 -10.45 -13.95
C LYS A 69 -25.31 -10.43 -13.39
N LYS A 70 -24.51 -9.42 -13.73
CA LYS A 70 -23.15 -9.27 -13.22
C LYS A 70 -23.13 -8.17 -12.15
N ILE A 71 -22.64 -8.50 -11.01
CA ILE A 71 -22.54 -7.61 -9.86
C ILE A 71 -21.08 -7.55 -9.42
N ILE A 72 -20.53 -6.34 -9.30
CA ILE A 72 -19.14 -6.18 -8.88
C ILE A 72 -19.01 -5.18 -7.73
N ALA A 73 -18.23 -5.56 -6.73
CA ALA A 73 -17.76 -4.69 -5.65
C ALA A 73 -16.25 -4.54 -5.77
N VAL A 74 -15.77 -3.30 -5.94
CA VAL A 74 -14.35 -2.98 -6.15
C VAL A 74 -13.86 -2.01 -5.08
N ASN A 75 -12.75 -2.35 -4.45
CA ASN A 75 -11.95 -1.40 -3.70
C ASN A 75 -10.70 -1.12 -4.53
N GLY A 76 -10.57 0.08 -5.10
CA GLY A 76 -9.43 0.44 -5.93
C GLY A 76 -9.79 1.36 -7.09
N GLU A 77 -8.81 1.55 -7.99
CA GLU A 77 -8.87 2.42 -9.16
C GLU A 77 -8.27 1.72 -10.38
N ILE A 78 -8.89 1.86 -11.54
CA ILE A 78 -8.41 1.35 -12.83
C ILE A 78 -7.91 2.50 -13.68
N TYR A 79 -6.62 2.74 -13.68
CA TYR A 79 -6.01 3.94 -14.26
C TYR A 79 -6.12 4.03 -15.80
N ASN A 80 -6.16 2.90 -16.49
CA ASN A 80 -6.29 2.85 -17.94
C ASN A 80 -7.75 2.66 -18.42
N HIS A 81 -8.74 2.92 -17.57
CA HIS A 81 -10.16 2.66 -17.86
C HIS A 81 -10.66 3.39 -19.09
N GLN A 82 -10.17 4.60 -19.40
CA GLN A 82 -10.64 5.37 -20.57
C GLN A 82 -10.33 4.63 -21.88
N ILE A 83 -9.08 4.15 -22.03
CA ILE A 83 -8.64 3.36 -23.19
C ILE A 83 -9.46 2.07 -23.31
N LEU A 84 -9.68 1.41 -22.16
CA LEU A 84 -10.48 0.18 -22.12
C LEU A 84 -11.94 0.44 -22.48
N ARG A 85 -12.54 1.52 -22.01
CA ARG A 85 -13.92 1.93 -22.37
C ARG A 85 -14.10 2.13 -23.86
N GLU A 86 -13.16 2.78 -24.53
CA GLU A 86 -13.23 3.03 -25.98
C GLU A 86 -13.46 1.74 -26.78
N SER A 87 -12.87 0.62 -26.35
CA SER A 87 -13.01 -0.68 -26.99
C SER A 87 -14.42 -1.27 -26.90
N PHE A 88 -15.26 -0.76 -25.99
CA PHE A 88 -16.61 -1.28 -25.72
C PHE A 88 -17.75 -0.31 -26.02
N LEU A 89 -17.49 0.91 -26.50
CA LEU A 89 -18.52 1.94 -26.73
C LEU A 89 -19.70 1.49 -27.60
N ASN A 90 -19.46 0.58 -28.55
CA ASN A 90 -20.47 0.10 -29.48
C ASN A 90 -21.20 -1.19 -29.02
N ILE A 91 -20.72 -1.82 -27.96
CA ILE A 91 -21.21 -3.16 -27.52
C ILE A 91 -21.67 -3.21 -26.06
N TYR A 92 -21.25 -2.23 -25.25
CA TYR A 92 -21.66 -2.13 -23.84
C TYR A 92 -22.12 -0.70 -23.52
N ASN A 93 -23.29 -0.60 -22.89
CA ASN A 93 -23.85 0.67 -22.45
C ASN A 93 -23.46 0.95 -21.00
N PHE A 94 -22.44 1.77 -20.82
CA PHE A 94 -21.97 2.17 -19.48
C PHE A 94 -23.02 3.01 -18.75
N LYS A 95 -23.36 2.60 -17.52
CA LYS A 95 -24.32 3.29 -16.65
C LYS A 95 -23.69 4.40 -15.82
N THR A 96 -22.39 4.28 -15.56
CA THR A 96 -21.64 5.21 -14.71
C THR A 96 -20.41 5.75 -15.47
N LYS A 97 -19.78 6.76 -14.88
CA LYS A 97 -18.45 7.22 -15.32
C LYS A 97 -17.34 6.60 -14.45
N SER A 98 -17.69 5.73 -13.49
CA SER A 98 -16.72 5.03 -12.65
C SER A 98 -15.73 4.25 -13.52
N ASP A 99 -14.48 4.36 -13.22
CA ASP A 99 -13.39 3.60 -13.81
C ASP A 99 -13.56 2.09 -13.66
N CYS A 100 -14.12 1.65 -12.53
CA CYS A 100 -14.31 0.23 -12.19
C CYS A 100 -15.36 -0.50 -13.06
N GLU A 101 -16.29 0.23 -13.70
CA GLU A 101 -17.34 -0.42 -14.51
C GLU A 101 -16.79 -1.18 -15.73
N VAL A 102 -15.59 -0.81 -16.21
CA VAL A 102 -14.93 -1.49 -17.35
C VAL A 102 -14.65 -2.97 -17.10
N ILE A 103 -14.56 -3.37 -15.85
CA ILE A 103 -14.30 -4.77 -15.47
C ILE A 103 -15.40 -5.69 -15.97
N ILE A 104 -16.66 -5.24 -15.97
CA ILE A 104 -17.81 -6.06 -16.39
C ILE A 104 -17.69 -6.46 -17.88
N PRO A 105 -17.64 -5.52 -18.85
CA PRO A 105 -17.54 -5.91 -20.26
C PRO A 105 -16.21 -6.59 -20.60
N LEU A 106 -15.12 -6.29 -19.90
CA LEU A 106 -13.85 -7.01 -20.05
C LEU A 106 -14.01 -8.48 -19.68
N TYR A 107 -14.63 -8.77 -18.53
CA TYR A 107 -14.89 -10.14 -18.08
C TYR A 107 -15.80 -10.89 -19.06
N GLU A 108 -16.85 -10.26 -19.54
CA GLU A 108 -17.77 -10.87 -20.52
C GLU A 108 -17.06 -11.22 -21.84
N SER A 109 -16.11 -10.39 -22.27
CA SER A 109 -15.39 -10.57 -23.53
C SER A 109 -14.22 -11.56 -23.44
N LYS A 110 -13.46 -11.57 -22.33
CA LYS A 110 -12.15 -12.25 -22.23
C LYS A 110 -12.08 -13.29 -21.12
N GLY A 111 -13.15 -13.50 -20.33
CA GLY A 111 -13.05 -14.29 -19.11
C GLY A 111 -11.95 -13.72 -18.20
N VAL A 112 -11.31 -14.56 -17.39
CA VAL A 112 -10.27 -14.17 -16.44
C VAL A 112 -9.03 -13.52 -17.07
N ASN A 113 -8.77 -13.73 -18.36
CA ASN A 113 -7.60 -13.17 -19.05
C ASN A 113 -7.61 -11.64 -19.10
N PHE A 114 -8.76 -11.00 -18.86
CA PHE A 114 -8.86 -9.54 -18.80
C PHE A 114 -7.99 -8.90 -17.71
N LEU A 115 -7.62 -9.64 -16.66
CA LEU A 115 -6.79 -9.14 -15.57
C LEU A 115 -5.45 -8.60 -16.07
N ASN A 116 -4.92 -9.18 -17.15
CA ASN A 116 -3.67 -8.70 -17.78
C ASN A 116 -3.81 -7.32 -18.43
N ASP A 117 -5.01 -6.94 -18.86
CA ASP A 117 -5.26 -5.64 -19.48
C ASP A 117 -5.37 -4.50 -18.46
N LEU A 118 -5.61 -4.82 -17.19
CA LEU A 118 -5.78 -3.81 -16.15
C LEU A 118 -4.42 -3.19 -15.76
N ASN A 119 -4.38 -1.87 -15.73
CA ASN A 119 -3.39 -1.08 -15.00
C ASN A 119 -4.12 -0.31 -13.91
N GLY A 120 -3.88 -0.66 -12.66
CA GLY A 120 -4.57 -0.09 -11.52
C GLY A 120 -4.14 -0.71 -10.19
N ILE A 121 -4.72 -0.20 -9.13
CA ILE A 121 -4.66 -0.76 -7.79
C ILE A 121 -6.06 -1.26 -7.43
N PHE A 122 -6.21 -2.52 -7.11
CA PHE A 122 -7.54 -3.08 -6.92
C PHE A 122 -7.60 -4.36 -6.09
N ALA A 123 -8.73 -4.53 -5.43
CA ALA A 123 -9.23 -5.80 -4.94
C ALA A 123 -10.75 -5.83 -5.22
N PHE A 124 -11.25 -6.87 -5.86
CA PHE A 124 -12.66 -6.94 -6.21
C PHE A 124 -13.26 -8.34 -6.07
N ALA A 125 -14.58 -8.34 -5.95
CA ALA A 125 -15.41 -9.52 -6.09
C ALA A 125 -16.44 -9.27 -7.21
N LEU A 126 -16.44 -10.11 -8.24
CA LEU A 126 -17.41 -10.10 -9.33
C LEU A 126 -18.27 -11.36 -9.25
N TYR A 127 -19.57 -11.20 -9.19
CA TYR A 127 -20.56 -12.26 -9.09
C TYR A 127 -21.45 -12.31 -10.34
N ASP A 128 -21.62 -13.50 -10.91
CA ASP A 128 -22.59 -13.78 -11.99
C ASP A 128 -23.79 -14.50 -11.41
N SER A 129 -24.88 -13.77 -11.17
CA SER A 129 -26.09 -14.30 -10.57
C SER A 129 -26.83 -15.33 -11.46
N SER A 130 -26.58 -15.30 -12.78
CA SER A 130 -27.19 -16.26 -13.71
C SER A 130 -26.56 -17.64 -13.65
N LYS A 131 -25.34 -17.75 -13.17
CA LYS A 131 -24.57 -18.99 -13.03
C LYS A 131 -24.27 -19.32 -11.57
N GLU A 132 -24.56 -18.42 -10.65
CA GLU A 132 -24.17 -18.49 -9.25
C GLU A 132 -22.65 -18.69 -9.06
N THR A 133 -21.86 -18.04 -9.94
CA THR A 133 -20.39 -18.11 -9.92
C THR A 133 -19.79 -16.77 -9.58
N TYR A 134 -18.57 -16.79 -9.02
CA TYR A 134 -17.86 -15.55 -8.68
C TYR A 134 -16.38 -15.65 -8.98
N ILE A 135 -15.76 -14.46 -9.14
CA ILE A 135 -14.32 -14.28 -9.26
C ILE A 135 -13.89 -13.26 -8.23
N ILE A 136 -12.82 -13.58 -7.52
CA ILE A 136 -12.12 -12.67 -6.62
C ILE A 136 -10.74 -12.41 -7.22
N ALA A 137 -10.30 -11.16 -7.25
CA ALA A 137 -8.95 -10.85 -7.72
C ALA A 137 -8.34 -9.68 -6.93
N ARG A 138 -7.02 -9.67 -6.87
CA ARG A 138 -6.20 -8.64 -6.21
C ARG A 138 -5.11 -8.15 -7.15
N ASP A 139 -4.75 -6.88 -7.07
CA ASP A 139 -3.74 -6.24 -7.90
C ASP A 139 -2.36 -6.93 -7.79
N HIS A 140 -1.50 -6.61 -8.75
CA HIS A 140 -0.20 -7.22 -8.99
C HIS A 140 0.77 -7.17 -7.80
N MET A 141 0.71 -6.13 -6.94
CA MET A 141 1.57 -5.96 -5.77
C MET A 141 0.82 -6.07 -4.44
N GLY A 142 -0.52 -6.26 -4.48
CA GLY A 142 -1.34 -6.26 -3.29
C GLY A 142 -1.38 -4.92 -2.57
N ILE A 143 -1.35 -3.82 -3.33
CA ILE A 143 -1.44 -2.44 -2.83
C ILE A 143 -2.75 -2.25 -2.08
N ILE A 144 -3.83 -2.82 -2.64
CA ILE A 144 -5.11 -2.88 -1.95
C ILE A 144 -5.17 -4.13 -1.08
N PRO A 145 -5.46 -4.00 0.22
CA PRO A 145 -5.59 -5.16 1.10
C PRO A 145 -6.83 -5.98 0.77
N LEU A 146 -6.69 -7.30 0.89
CA LEU A 146 -7.78 -8.25 0.74
C LEU A 146 -7.53 -9.48 1.60
N TYR A 147 -8.55 -9.90 2.34
CA TYR A 147 -8.57 -11.11 3.17
C TYR A 147 -9.71 -12.02 2.73
N MET A 148 -9.55 -13.30 2.95
CA MET A 148 -10.56 -14.32 2.74
C MET A 148 -10.78 -15.12 4.03
N GLY A 149 -12.00 -15.60 4.23
CA GLY A 149 -12.35 -16.35 5.44
C GLY A 149 -13.49 -17.32 5.24
N TRP A 150 -13.63 -18.27 6.16
CA TRP A 150 -14.69 -19.27 6.18
C TRP A 150 -15.26 -19.38 7.58
N ASP A 151 -16.58 -19.42 7.69
CA ASP A 151 -17.26 -19.69 8.94
C ASP A 151 -17.50 -21.21 9.15
N LYS A 152 -18.08 -21.57 10.30
CA LYS A 152 -18.43 -22.97 10.63
C LYS A 152 -19.41 -23.64 9.65
N LYS A 153 -20.15 -22.85 8.89
CA LYS A 153 -21.09 -23.34 7.88
C LYS A 153 -20.45 -23.43 6.47
N ASN A 154 -19.14 -23.16 6.36
CA ASN A 154 -18.39 -23.07 5.11
C ASN A 154 -18.90 -21.96 4.15
N ILE A 155 -19.53 -20.93 4.67
CA ILE A 155 -19.78 -19.71 3.91
C ILE A 155 -18.45 -19.05 3.67
N PHE A 156 -18.19 -18.68 2.43
CA PHE A 156 -16.94 -18.03 2.02
C PHE A 156 -17.09 -16.51 2.05
N TYR A 157 -16.22 -15.85 2.77
CA TYR A 157 -16.18 -14.40 2.90
C TYR A 157 -14.92 -13.82 2.30
N VAL A 158 -15.01 -12.64 1.70
CA VAL A 158 -13.87 -11.79 1.38
C VAL A 158 -14.08 -10.39 1.94
N SER A 159 -13.01 -9.78 2.44
CA SER A 159 -13.07 -8.45 3.02
C SER A 159 -11.79 -7.66 2.77
N SER A 160 -11.93 -6.34 2.65
CA SER A 160 -10.79 -5.41 2.56
C SER A 160 -9.90 -5.43 3.80
N GLU A 161 -10.46 -5.72 4.98
CA GLU A 161 -9.70 -5.70 6.24
C GLU A 161 -10.06 -6.91 7.12
N LEU A 162 -9.04 -7.35 7.89
CA LEU A 162 -9.11 -8.48 8.83
C LEU A 162 -10.22 -8.29 9.89
N LYS A 163 -10.34 -7.06 10.44
CA LYS A 163 -11.30 -6.75 11.51
C LYS A 163 -12.74 -7.08 11.16
N SER A 164 -13.07 -7.10 9.88
CA SER A 164 -14.41 -7.47 9.42
C SER A 164 -14.67 -8.97 9.57
N LEU A 165 -13.65 -9.79 9.37
CA LEU A 165 -13.73 -11.25 9.43
C LEU A 165 -13.60 -11.78 10.87
N GLU A 166 -12.92 -11.03 11.75
CA GLU A 166 -12.69 -11.40 13.14
C GLU A 166 -14.01 -11.59 13.89
N GLY A 167 -14.13 -12.72 14.57
CA GLY A 167 -15.36 -13.12 15.31
C GLY A 167 -16.50 -13.63 14.43
N VAL A 168 -16.32 -13.68 13.09
CA VAL A 168 -17.28 -14.27 12.13
C VAL A 168 -16.69 -15.52 11.48
N CYS A 169 -15.42 -15.48 11.09
CA CYS A 169 -14.73 -16.57 10.42
C CYS A 169 -13.84 -17.35 11.38
N ASP A 170 -13.85 -18.67 11.30
CA ASP A 170 -12.97 -19.55 12.07
C ASP A 170 -11.61 -19.73 11.37
N ARG A 171 -11.57 -19.55 10.06
CA ARG A 171 -10.36 -19.56 9.24
C ARG A 171 -10.26 -18.25 8.48
N ILE A 172 -9.13 -17.57 8.59
CA ILE A 172 -8.86 -16.30 7.92
C ILE A 172 -7.49 -16.41 7.25
N GLU A 173 -7.40 -15.96 6.01
CA GLU A 173 -6.16 -15.96 5.22
C GLU A 173 -6.03 -14.65 4.46
N LEU A 174 -4.79 -14.19 4.29
CA LEU A 174 -4.48 -13.08 3.41
C LEU A 174 -4.62 -13.54 1.95
N PHE A 175 -5.34 -12.77 1.13
CA PHE A 175 -5.42 -13.04 -0.31
C PHE A 175 -4.10 -12.57 -0.97
N PRO A 176 -3.34 -13.44 -1.67
CA PRO A 176 -2.02 -13.08 -2.19
C PRO A 176 -2.08 -12.07 -3.33
N PRO A 177 -1.05 -11.21 -3.50
CA PRO A 177 -0.91 -10.30 -4.63
C PRO A 177 -0.88 -11.03 -5.97
N GLY A 178 -1.34 -10.36 -7.04
CA GLY A 178 -1.26 -10.90 -8.40
C GLY A 178 -2.03 -12.20 -8.62
N ASN A 179 -2.98 -12.51 -7.74
CA ASN A 179 -3.76 -13.73 -7.79
C ASN A 179 -5.24 -13.46 -8.04
N TYR A 180 -5.92 -14.49 -8.53
CA TYR A 180 -7.37 -14.58 -8.59
C TYR A 180 -7.86 -15.95 -8.12
N LEU A 181 -9.15 -16.02 -7.80
CA LEU A 181 -9.84 -17.23 -7.38
C LEU A 181 -11.19 -17.29 -8.10
N GLU A 182 -11.53 -18.45 -8.66
CA GLU A 182 -12.83 -18.74 -9.26
C GLU A 182 -13.63 -19.73 -8.40
N SER A 183 -14.93 -19.52 -8.31
CA SER A 183 -15.85 -20.30 -7.47
C SER A 183 -15.90 -21.79 -7.82
N HIS A 184 -15.58 -22.18 -9.07
CA HIS A 184 -15.73 -23.56 -9.53
C HIS A 184 -14.67 -24.53 -8.97
N ASP A 185 -13.49 -24.05 -8.61
CA ASP A 185 -12.40 -24.87 -8.07
C ASP A 185 -11.82 -24.35 -6.75
N MET A 186 -12.13 -23.11 -6.37
CA MET A 186 -11.66 -22.46 -5.15
C MET A 186 -10.13 -22.45 -4.98
N LYS A 187 -9.40 -22.44 -6.11
CA LYS A 187 -7.94 -22.43 -6.13
C LYS A 187 -7.42 -21.04 -6.46
N LEU A 188 -6.43 -20.63 -5.71
CA LEU A 188 -5.65 -19.44 -6.03
C LEU A 188 -4.81 -19.70 -7.29
N LYS A 189 -4.90 -18.77 -8.25
CA LYS A 189 -4.18 -18.80 -9.53
C LYS A 189 -3.48 -17.47 -9.75
N GLU A 190 -2.21 -17.52 -10.16
CA GLU A 190 -1.45 -16.32 -10.50
C GLU A 190 -1.91 -15.77 -11.86
N TRP A 191 -2.26 -14.49 -11.93
CA TRP A 191 -2.46 -13.76 -13.17
C TRP A 191 -1.30 -12.82 -13.49
N TYR A 192 -0.49 -12.45 -12.48
CA TYR A 192 0.70 -11.62 -12.65
C TYR A 192 1.95 -12.41 -12.27
N LYS A 193 2.75 -12.72 -13.26
CA LYS A 193 4.02 -13.44 -13.12
C LYS A 193 5.10 -12.75 -13.94
N PRO A 194 5.80 -11.77 -13.37
CA PRO A 194 6.76 -10.96 -14.12
C PRO A 194 8.05 -11.74 -14.41
N ASN A 195 8.58 -11.58 -15.63
CA ASN A 195 9.84 -12.19 -16.04
C ASN A 195 11.04 -11.61 -15.28
N TRP A 196 10.98 -10.36 -14.89
CA TRP A 196 12.04 -9.67 -14.15
C TRP A 196 12.30 -10.27 -12.75
N SER A 197 11.45 -11.13 -12.22
CA SER A 197 11.72 -11.85 -10.96
C SER A 197 12.95 -12.75 -11.05
N SER A 198 13.32 -13.20 -12.24
CA SER A 198 14.53 -13.99 -12.48
C SER A 198 15.72 -13.09 -12.84
N TYR A 199 16.83 -13.20 -12.10
CA TYR A 199 18.08 -12.50 -12.40
C TYR A 199 18.58 -12.77 -13.83
N ASP A 200 18.46 -14.00 -14.32
CA ASP A 200 18.91 -14.38 -15.66
C ASP A 200 18.15 -13.64 -16.78
N SER A 201 16.95 -13.18 -16.52
CA SER A 201 16.15 -12.40 -17.48
C SER A 201 16.60 -10.93 -17.59
N VAL A 202 17.32 -10.41 -16.60
CA VAL A 202 17.65 -8.98 -16.50
C VAL A 202 19.14 -8.67 -16.43
N LYS A 203 20.00 -9.63 -16.17
CA LYS A 203 21.47 -9.44 -15.99
C LYS A 203 22.17 -8.75 -17.16
N ASP A 204 21.66 -8.94 -18.37
CA ASP A 204 22.21 -8.37 -19.61
C ASP A 204 21.31 -7.26 -20.19
N ALA A 205 20.31 -6.80 -19.42
CA ALA A 205 19.40 -5.77 -19.87
C ALA A 205 20.09 -4.41 -20.03
N ARG A 206 19.55 -3.58 -20.93
CA ARG A 206 20.06 -2.23 -21.14
C ARG A 206 19.33 -1.23 -20.24
N THR A 207 20.08 -0.51 -19.44
CA THR A 207 19.54 0.61 -18.65
C THR A 207 19.35 1.87 -19.51
N SER A 208 18.18 2.48 -19.42
CA SER A 208 17.87 3.75 -20.06
C SER A 208 17.33 4.76 -19.04
N ILE A 209 18.10 5.78 -18.74
CA ILE A 209 17.72 6.88 -17.83
C ILE A 209 16.47 7.61 -18.35
N ALA A 210 16.40 7.86 -19.67
CA ALA A 210 15.24 8.51 -20.27
C ALA A 210 13.97 7.67 -20.11
N LEU A 211 14.05 6.34 -20.28
CA LEU A 211 12.89 5.46 -20.13
C LEU A 211 12.38 5.44 -18.68
N ILE A 212 13.28 5.46 -17.68
CA ILE A 212 12.92 5.58 -16.25
C ILE A 212 12.18 6.89 -16.00
N HIS A 213 12.71 8.02 -16.52
CA HIS A 213 12.07 9.32 -16.42
C HIS A 213 10.65 9.33 -17.02
N ASP A 214 10.52 8.86 -18.28
CA ASP A 214 9.27 8.93 -19.03
C ASP A 214 8.21 7.99 -18.44
N SER A 215 8.62 6.78 -18.02
CA SER A 215 7.71 5.79 -17.44
C SER A 215 7.18 6.23 -16.07
N LEU A 216 8.04 6.79 -15.19
CA LEU A 216 7.57 7.32 -13.90
C LEU A 216 6.68 8.58 -14.09
N SER A 217 7.05 9.45 -15.04
CA SER A 217 6.22 10.61 -15.39
C SER A 217 4.83 10.19 -15.86
N ALA A 218 4.74 9.15 -16.69
CA ALA A 218 3.47 8.60 -17.15
C ALA A 218 2.67 7.95 -15.99
N ALA A 219 3.34 7.23 -15.10
CA ALA A 219 2.72 6.62 -13.92
C ALA A 219 2.12 7.68 -12.99
N VAL A 220 2.89 8.72 -12.64
CA VAL A 220 2.38 9.84 -11.84
C VAL A 220 1.18 10.50 -12.54
N LYS A 221 1.31 10.82 -13.85
CA LYS A 221 0.24 11.47 -14.58
C LYS A 221 -1.07 10.67 -14.54
N ARG A 222 -1.04 9.35 -14.83
CA ARG A 222 -2.26 8.52 -14.83
C ARG A 222 -2.88 8.39 -13.43
N GLN A 223 -2.05 8.38 -12.38
CA GLN A 223 -2.50 8.29 -10.99
C GLN A 223 -3.03 9.62 -10.42
N LEU A 224 -2.95 10.73 -11.15
CA LEU A 224 -3.64 11.99 -10.80
C LEU A 224 -5.13 12.00 -11.19
N MET A 225 -5.64 10.94 -11.79
CA MET A 225 -7.06 10.76 -12.12
C MET A 225 -7.94 10.97 -10.88
N SER A 226 -8.74 12.06 -10.84
CA SER A 226 -9.57 12.41 -9.68
C SER A 226 -10.60 13.48 -10.03
N ASP A 227 -11.83 13.32 -9.53
CA ASP A 227 -12.88 14.35 -9.57
C ASP A 227 -12.97 15.16 -8.26
N VAL A 228 -12.04 14.94 -7.33
CA VAL A 228 -11.98 15.62 -6.03
C VAL A 228 -10.57 16.16 -5.76
N PRO A 229 -10.40 17.15 -4.85
CA PRO A 229 -9.09 17.66 -4.48
C PRO A 229 -8.15 16.58 -3.94
N TYR A 230 -6.88 16.68 -4.33
CA TYR A 230 -5.82 15.76 -3.91
C TYR A 230 -4.56 16.50 -3.49
N GLY A 231 -3.65 15.77 -2.85
CA GLY A 231 -2.35 16.29 -2.42
C GLY A 231 -1.23 15.29 -2.61
N VAL A 232 -0.05 15.60 -2.05
CA VAL A 232 1.13 14.75 -2.07
C VAL A 232 1.72 14.63 -0.67
N LEU A 233 2.22 13.43 -0.33
CA LEU A 233 3.03 13.24 0.87
C LEU A 233 4.47 13.61 0.54
N LEU A 234 5.05 14.51 1.31
CA LEU A 234 6.36 15.09 1.04
C LEU A 234 7.23 15.06 2.32
N SER A 235 8.09 14.04 2.43
CA SER A 235 9.06 13.92 3.53
C SER A 235 10.37 14.69 3.28
N GLY A 236 10.58 15.18 2.05
CA GLY A 236 11.86 15.76 1.64
C GLY A 236 12.94 14.72 1.32
N GLY A 237 12.61 13.43 1.33
CA GLY A 237 13.40 12.36 0.73
C GLY A 237 13.28 12.38 -0.80
N LEU A 238 14.20 11.69 -1.50
CA LEU A 238 14.26 11.65 -2.96
C LEU A 238 12.91 11.27 -3.60
N ASP A 239 12.32 10.18 -3.15
CA ASP A 239 11.16 9.54 -3.78
C ASP A 239 9.90 10.40 -3.69
N SER A 240 9.60 10.88 -2.48
CA SER A 240 8.47 11.79 -2.24
C SER A 240 8.65 13.11 -2.96
N SER A 241 9.89 13.60 -3.09
CA SER A 241 10.22 14.85 -3.79
C SER A 241 10.02 14.72 -5.30
N ILE A 242 10.48 13.62 -5.92
CA ILE A 242 10.25 13.33 -7.34
C ILE A 242 8.74 13.20 -7.62
N THR A 243 8.03 12.41 -6.82
CA THR A 243 6.58 12.23 -6.95
C THR A 243 5.85 13.58 -6.87
N SER A 244 6.23 14.43 -5.91
CA SER A 244 5.62 15.75 -5.72
C SER A 244 5.92 16.71 -6.86
N ALA A 245 7.16 16.72 -7.37
CA ALA A 245 7.56 17.56 -8.50
C ALA A 245 6.82 17.17 -9.78
N LEU A 246 6.72 15.87 -10.06
CA LEU A 246 5.95 15.36 -11.19
C LEU A 246 4.45 15.64 -11.04
N ALA A 247 3.87 15.43 -9.86
CA ALA A 247 2.47 15.76 -9.59
C ALA A 247 2.21 17.24 -9.83
N LYS A 248 3.08 18.14 -9.36
CA LYS A 248 2.97 19.59 -9.60
C LYS A 248 2.99 19.95 -11.07
N LYS A 249 3.84 19.28 -11.86
CA LYS A 249 3.93 19.50 -13.32
C LYS A 249 2.59 19.24 -14.03
N PHE A 250 1.81 18.26 -13.56
CA PHE A 250 0.55 17.85 -14.18
C PHE A 250 -0.71 18.38 -13.49
N ALA A 251 -0.61 18.91 -12.26
CA ALA A 251 -1.76 19.26 -11.41
C ALA A 251 -2.66 20.39 -11.96
N SER A 252 -2.20 21.18 -12.95
CA SER A 252 -3.00 22.26 -13.53
C SER A 252 -4.12 21.78 -14.47
N LYS A 253 -4.08 20.53 -14.91
CA LYS A 253 -5.03 19.95 -15.86
C LYS A 253 -5.78 18.77 -15.27
N ARG A 254 -7.01 18.57 -15.76
CA ARG A 254 -7.81 17.38 -15.41
C ARG A 254 -7.44 16.23 -16.34
N ILE A 255 -6.90 15.17 -15.75
CA ILE A 255 -6.51 13.95 -16.47
C ILE A 255 -7.74 13.26 -17.09
N GLU A 256 -8.88 13.22 -16.37
CA GLU A 256 -10.15 12.61 -16.83
C GLU A 256 -10.72 13.28 -18.08
N SER A 257 -10.35 14.53 -18.35
CA SER A 257 -10.77 15.25 -19.56
C SER A 257 -9.79 15.10 -20.74
N GLY A 258 -8.73 14.27 -20.59
CA GLY A 258 -7.64 14.19 -21.54
C GLY A 258 -6.85 15.51 -21.65
N ASP A 259 -6.63 16.17 -20.54
CA ASP A 259 -5.95 17.49 -20.40
C ASP A 259 -6.69 18.67 -21.09
N LYS A 260 -7.95 18.49 -21.49
CA LYS A 260 -8.73 19.54 -22.18
C LYS A 260 -9.31 20.59 -21.23
N GLN A 261 -9.43 20.28 -19.96
CA GLN A 261 -9.98 21.16 -18.94
C GLN A 261 -8.94 21.45 -17.87
N ASP A 262 -8.98 22.68 -17.32
CA ASP A 262 -8.17 23.02 -16.15
C ASP A 262 -8.75 22.35 -14.90
N ALA A 263 -7.88 22.01 -13.96
CA ALA A 263 -8.30 21.58 -12.65
C ALA A 263 -9.03 22.73 -11.93
N TRP A 264 -10.14 22.42 -11.27
CA TRP A 264 -10.89 23.44 -10.51
C TRP A 264 -10.28 23.71 -9.10
N TRP A 265 -9.27 22.92 -8.69
CA TRP A 265 -8.40 23.15 -7.52
C TRP A 265 -6.98 23.51 -7.99
N PRO A 266 -6.66 24.77 -8.20
CA PRO A 266 -5.45 25.18 -8.91
C PRO A 266 -4.15 24.99 -8.11
N GLN A 267 -4.23 24.69 -6.83
CA GLN A 267 -3.08 24.59 -5.95
C GLN A 267 -2.89 23.14 -5.48
N LEU A 268 -1.70 22.60 -5.70
CA LEU A 268 -1.31 21.31 -5.14
C LEU A 268 -0.89 21.49 -3.68
N HIS A 269 -1.50 20.74 -2.79
CA HIS A 269 -1.16 20.67 -1.37
C HIS A 269 -0.11 19.59 -1.13
N SER A 270 0.92 19.89 -0.32
CA SER A 270 1.91 18.92 0.14
C SER A 270 1.91 18.81 1.66
N PHE A 271 2.18 17.61 2.18
CA PHE A 271 2.06 17.30 3.60
C PHE A 271 3.34 16.63 4.10
N SER A 272 3.88 17.14 5.20
CA SER A 272 4.93 16.51 5.97
C SER A 272 4.52 16.33 7.43
N VAL A 273 5.10 15.34 8.12
CA VAL A 273 4.83 15.08 9.53
C VAL A 273 6.12 14.81 10.28
N GLY A 274 6.20 15.27 11.52
CA GLY A 274 7.34 14.99 12.39
C GLY A 274 7.21 15.65 13.75
N LEU A 275 8.12 15.28 14.64
CA LEU A 275 8.34 16.02 15.87
C LEU A 275 8.91 17.40 15.53
N LYS A 276 8.64 18.39 16.38
CA LYS A 276 9.10 19.76 16.14
C LYS A 276 10.63 19.80 15.87
N GLY A 277 10.98 20.33 14.69
CA GLY A 277 12.39 20.45 14.27
C GLY A 277 12.99 19.17 13.66
N ALA A 278 12.19 18.17 13.35
CA ALA A 278 12.64 16.95 12.68
C ALA A 278 13.34 17.25 11.35
N PRO A 279 14.34 16.44 10.95
CA PRO A 279 15.12 16.69 9.73
C PRO A 279 14.27 16.65 8.46
N ASP A 280 13.29 15.76 8.40
CA ASP A 280 12.40 15.64 7.24
C ASP A 280 11.52 16.87 7.03
N LEU A 281 11.04 17.52 8.10
CA LEU A 281 10.24 18.74 7.99
C LEU A 281 11.02 19.86 7.27
N ARG A 282 12.30 20.03 7.60
CA ARG A 282 13.16 21.04 6.96
C ARG A 282 13.41 20.72 5.48
N ALA A 283 13.71 19.45 5.17
CA ALA A 283 13.93 19.02 3.79
C ALA A 283 12.64 19.14 2.95
N ALA A 284 11.49 18.73 3.51
CA ALA A 284 10.19 18.90 2.86
C ALA A 284 9.88 20.37 2.54
N LYS A 285 10.17 21.29 3.46
CA LYS A 285 9.97 22.72 3.24
C LYS A 285 10.81 23.26 2.07
N ILE A 286 12.07 22.85 1.97
CA ILE A 286 12.96 23.24 0.84
C ILE A 286 12.37 22.79 -0.50
N VAL A 287 11.90 21.54 -0.57
CA VAL A 287 11.27 21.01 -1.79
C VAL A 287 9.95 21.73 -2.09
N ALA A 288 9.10 21.91 -1.09
CA ALA A 288 7.81 22.58 -1.26
C ALA A 288 7.94 24.00 -1.81
N ASP A 289 8.93 24.75 -1.31
CA ASP A 289 9.23 26.10 -1.80
C ASP A 289 9.77 26.07 -3.24
N HIS A 290 10.63 25.09 -3.56
CA HIS A 290 11.20 24.93 -4.89
C HIS A 290 10.13 24.61 -5.95
N ILE A 291 9.21 23.66 -5.66
CA ILE A 291 8.18 23.24 -6.62
C ILE A 291 6.89 24.08 -6.55
N GLY A 292 6.76 24.94 -5.54
CA GLY A 292 5.62 25.86 -5.38
C GLY A 292 4.32 25.17 -5.00
N THR A 293 4.33 24.32 -3.95
CA THR A 293 3.12 23.73 -3.37
C THR A 293 2.64 24.53 -2.15
N VAL A 294 1.36 24.36 -1.79
CA VAL A 294 0.84 24.81 -0.48
C VAL A 294 1.25 23.76 0.54
N HIS A 295 2.32 24.05 1.27
CA HIS A 295 2.90 23.10 2.21
C HIS A 295 2.27 23.16 3.59
N HIS A 296 1.93 21.98 4.12
CA HIS A 296 1.41 21.80 5.47
C HIS A 296 2.38 20.96 6.28
N GLU A 297 3.03 21.61 7.25
CA GLU A 297 3.88 20.94 8.24
C GLU A 297 3.00 20.51 9.41
N ILE A 298 2.90 19.21 9.67
CA ILE A 298 2.11 18.63 10.74
C ILE A 298 3.05 18.17 11.84
N ASN A 299 2.99 18.88 12.97
CA ASN A 299 3.77 18.54 14.14
C ASN A 299 2.92 17.65 15.07
N PHE A 300 3.53 16.63 15.66
CA PHE A 300 2.96 15.84 16.74
C PHE A 300 3.93 15.78 17.93
N THR A 301 3.40 15.49 19.10
CA THR A 301 4.18 15.25 20.30
C THR A 301 4.38 13.74 20.51
N VAL A 302 5.42 13.37 21.24
CA VAL A 302 5.65 11.95 21.62
C VAL A 302 4.40 11.37 22.31
N GLN A 303 3.75 12.14 23.19
CA GLN A 303 2.55 11.69 23.89
C GLN A 303 1.38 11.43 22.93
N GLU A 304 1.13 12.31 21.96
CA GLU A 304 0.10 12.07 20.93
C GLU A 304 0.41 10.81 20.11
N GLY A 305 1.69 10.55 19.83
CA GLY A 305 2.11 9.31 19.18
C GLY A 305 1.82 8.08 20.04
N ILE A 306 2.18 8.09 21.31
CA ILE A 306 1.92 6.99 22.26
C ILE A 306 0.41 6.74 22.39
N ASP A 307 -0.38 7.78 22.58
CA ASP A 307 -1.83 7.68 22.72
C ASP A 307 -2.50 7.08 21.45
N ALA A 308 -1.90 7.28 20.28
CA ALA A 308 -2.43 6.77 19.01
C ALA A 308 -2.10 5.29 18.75
N ILE A 309 -1.12 4.68 19.43
CA ILE A 309 -0.62 3.32 19.11
C ILE A 309 -1.76 2.29 19.08
N ARG A 310 -2.65 2.35 20.05
CA ARG A 310 -3.78 1.41 20.15
C ARG A 310 -4.70 1.48 18.93
N ASP A 311 -5.05 2.68 18.50
CA ASP A 311 -5.86 2.90 17.30
C ASP A 311 -5.08 2.51 16.03
N VAL A 312 -3.79 2.80 15.98
CA VAL A 312 -2.90 2.42 14.87
C VAL A 312 -2.91 0.89 14.70
N ILE A 313 -2.66 0.13 15.76
CA ILE A 313 -2.67 -1.34 15.72
C ILE A 313 -4.04 -1.87 15.27
N TYR A 314 -5.14 -1.29 15.76
CA TYR A 314 -6.48 -1.65 15.33
C TYR A 314 -6.71 -1.42 13.83
N HIS A 315 -6.28 -0.26 13.31
CA HIS A 315 -6.47 0.07 11.90
C HIS A 315 -5.53 -0.69 10.96
N LEU A 316 -4.28 -0.87 11.37
CA LEU A 316 -3.28 -1.57 10.56
C LEU A 316 -3.43 -3.10 10.60
N GLU A 317 -3.98 -3.63 11.71
CA GLU A 317 -4.15 -5.07 11.88
C GLU A 317 -2.80 -5.83 11.86
N THR A 318 -1.79 -5.23 12.48
CA THR A 318 -0.44 -5.78 12.61
C THR A 318 0.19 -5.34 13.91
N TYR A 319 1.15 -6.11 14.39
CA TYR A 319 2.02 -5.78 15.53
C TYR A 319 3.51 -5.76 15.14
N ASP A 320 3.80 -5.76 13.83
CA ASP A 320 5.18 -5.58 13.34
C ASP A 320 5.75 -4.23 13.79
N VAL A 321 6.91 -4.28 14.47
CA VAL A 321 7.49 -3.11 15.13
C VAL A 321 7.76 -1.97 14.16
N THR A 322 8.39 -2.28 13.02
CA THR A 322 8.75 -1.27 12.02
C THR A 322 7.52 -0.60 11.43
N THR A 323 6.50 -1.42 11.14
CA THR A 323 5.23 -0.95 10.59
C THR A 323 4.50 -0.06 11.58
N VAL A 324 4.40 -0.43 12.86
CA VAL A 324 3.72 0.39 13.90
C VAL A 324 4.44 1.71 14.12
N ARG A 325 5.79 1.70 14.26
CA ARG A 325 6.60 2.92 14.44
C ARG A 325 6.39 3.93 13.32
N ALA A 326 6.40 3.47 12.07
CA ALA A 326 6.24 4.33 10.90
C ALA A 326 4.78 4.73 10.64
N SER A 327 3.81 3.87 10.98
CA SER A 327 2.40 4.14 10.77
C SER A 327 1.83 5.20 11.69
N THR A 328 2.33 5.31 12.91
CA THR A 328 1.81 6.25 13.91
C THR A 328 1.87 7.71 13.43
N PRO A 329 3.01 8.25 12.97
CA PRO A 329 3.04 9.61 12.41
C PRO A 329 2.20 9.73 11.13
N MET A 330 2.15 8.71 10.27
CA MET A 330 1.31 8.72 9.07
C MET A 330 -0.19 8.75 9.40
N TYR A 331 -0.64 8.02 10.41
CA TYR A 331 -2.01 8.03 10.92
C TYR A 331 -2.40 9.43 11.45
N LEU A 332 -1.52 10.07 12.22
CA LEU A 332 -1.75 11.42 12.73
C LEU A 332 -1.77 12.47 11.60
N MET A 333 -0.90 12.34 10.60
CA MET A 333 -0.90 13.17 9.40
C MET A 333 -2.19 13.00 8.61
N ALA A 334 -2.66 11.77 8.43
CA ALA A 334 -3.89 11.48 7.70
C ALA A 334 -5.11 12.16 8.35
N ARG A 335 -5.17 12.21 9.69
CA ARG A 335 -6.20 12.96 10.43
C ARG A 335 -6.22 14.45 10.06
N ALA A 336 -5.04 15.06 9.96
CA ALA A 336 -4.91 16.46 9.57
C ALA A 336 -5.31 16.68 8.09
N ILE A 337 -4.88 15.81 7.19
CA ILE A 337 -5.24 15.87 5.76
C ILE A 337 -6.77 15.77 5.58
N LYS A 338 -7.42 14.86 6.32
CA LYS A 338 -8.88 14.71 6.30
C LYS A 338 -9.60 16.00 6.69
N SER A 339 -9.08 16.74 7.66
CA SER A 339 -9.68 18.00 8.12
C SER A 339 -9.68 19.10 7.05
N LEU A 340 -8.81 19.02 6.06
CA LEU A 340 -8.73 19.91 4.91
C LEU A 340 -9.63 19.48 3.73
N GLY A 341 -10.40 18.40 3.89
CA GLY A 341 -11.32 17.91 2.86
C GLY A 341 -10.64 17.18 1.70
N ILE A 342 -9.35 16.85 1.81
CA ILE A 342 -8.60 16.11 0.79
C ILE A 342 -8.87 14.61 0.96
N LYS A 343 -9.19 13.95 -0.14
CA LYS A 343 -9.58 12.52 -0.15
C LYS A 343 -8.54 11.59 -0.77
N MET A 344 -7.53 12.13 -1.48
CA MET A 344 -6.51 11.35 -2.16
C MET A 344 -5.16 12.03 -2.04
N VAL A 345 -4.12 11.23 -1.85
CA VAL A 345 -2.72 11.70 -1.85
C VAL A 345 -1.83 10.73 -2.64
N LEU A 346 -0.78 11.28 -3.28
CA LEU A 346 0.28 10.47 -3.86
C LEU A 346 1.42 10.32 -2.84
N SER A 347 2.03 9.13 -2.82
CA SER A 347 3.19 8.78 -1.98
C SER A 347 4.35 8.25 -2.80
N GLY A 348 5.57 8.35 -2.29
CA GLY A 348 6.80 7.82 -2.88
C GLY A 348 7.11 6.36 -2.53
N GLU A 349 6.17 5.62 -1.95
CA GLU A 349 6.37 4.22 -1.54
C GLU A 349 6.72 3.31 -2.73
N GLY A 350 7.59 2.32 -2.49
CA GLY A 350 8.02 1.33 -3.49
C GLY A 350 9.37 1.66 -4.15
N ALA A 351 9.85 2.90 -4.06
CA ALA A 351 11.11 3.28 -4.68
C ALA A 351 12.33 2.60 -4.06
N ASP A 352 12.32 2.41 -2.75
CA ASP A 352 13.41 1.74 -2.02
C ASP A 352 13.56 0.27 -2.43
N GLU A 353 12.45 -0.41 -2.61
CA GLU A 353 12.40 -1.81 -3.03
C GLU A 353 12.85 -1.99 -4.49
N LEU A 354 12.42 -1.09 -5.38
CA LEU A 354 12.76 -1.16 -6.80
C LEU A 354 14.23 -0.86 -7.09
N PHE A 355 14.82 0.07 -6.35
CA PHE A 355 16.16 0.60 -6.64
C PHE A 355 17.20 0.31 -5.54
N GLY A 356 16.89 -0.54 -4.57
CA GLY A 356 17.80 -0.85 -3.47
C GLY A 356 18.14 0.38 -2.63
N GLY A 357 17.12 1.14 -2.22
CA GLY A 357 17.31 2.42 -1.54
C GLY A 357 17.64 2.34 -0.05
N TYR A 358 17.46 1.19 0.58
CA TYR A 358 17.81 1.00 1.99
C TYR A 358 19.32 0.89 2.17
N LEU A 359 19.87 1.47 3.23
CA LEU A 359 21.32 1.57 3.43
C LEU A 359 22.04 0.21 3.47
N TYR A 360 21.38 -0.86 3.92
CA TYR A 360 22.00 -2.18 3.90
C TYR A 360 22.31 -2.73 2.50
N PHE A 361 21.68 -2.20 1.43
CA PHE A 361 22.03 -2.56 0.05
C PHE A 361 23.48 -2.14 -0.34
N HIS A 362 24.10 -1.22 0.39
CA HIS A 362 25.54 -0.91 0.23
C HIS A 362 26.44 -2.12 0.45
N LYS A 363 25.98 -3.11 1.22
CA LYS A 363 26.71 -4.35 1.52
C LYS A 363 26.35 -5.50 0.59
N ALA A 364 25.55 -5.28 -0.45
CA ALA A 364 25.22 -6.32 -1.42
C ALA A 364 26.48 -6.85 -2.13
N PRO A 365 26.79 -8.16 -2.05
CA PRO A 365 28.06 -8.70 -2.51
C PRO A 365 28.21 -8.67 -4.03
N ASN A 366 27.12 -8.71 -4.77
CA ASN A 366 27.08 -8.70 -6.23
C ASN A 366 25.67 -8.34 -6.75
N SER A 367 25.58 -8.09 -8.05
CA SER A 367 24.32 -7.66 -8.69
C SER A 367 23.20 -8.73 -8.67
N LYS A 368 23.55 -10.00 -8.56
CA LYS A 368 22.59 -11.07 -8.41
C LYS A 368 21.90 -11.00 -7.05
N GLU A 369 22.68 -11.00 -5.97
CA GLU A 369 22.16 -10.89 -4.61
C GLU A 369 21.35 -9.59 -4.42
N PHE A 370 21.86 -8.48 -4.98
CA PHE A 370 21.13 -7.20 -4.99
C PHE A 370 19.75 -7.35 -5.65
N HIS A 371 19.68 -7.93 -6.84
CA HIS A 371 18.43 -8.12 -7.56
C HIS A 371 17.47 -9.07 -6.83
N GLU A 372 17.96 -10.21 -6.37
CA GLU A 372 17.15 -11.18 -5.65
C GLU A 372 16.58 -10.60 -4.36
N GLU A 373 17.31 -9.70 -3.69
CA GLU A 373 16.79 -8.98 -2.54
C GLU A 373 15.70 -7.98 -2.91
N THR A 374 15.85 -7.21 -4.01
CA THR A 374 14.77 -6.33 -4.48
C THR A 374 13.50 -7.14 -4.78
N VAL A 375 13.61 -8.32 -5.38
CA VAL A 375 12.49 -9.24 -5.63
C VAL A 375 11.84 -9.69 -4.33
N ARG A 376 12.63 -10.19 -3.36
CA ARG A 376 12.12 -10.61 -2.03
C ARG A 376 11.37 -9.50 -1.31
N LYS A 377 11.86 -8.26 -1.42
CA LYS A 377 11.20 -7.08 -0.82
C LYS A 377 9.86 -6.80 -1.49
N LEU A 378 9.81 -6.80 -2.82
CA LEU A 378 8.59 -6.57 -3.58
C LEU A 378 7.51 -7.63 -3.31
N GLU A 379 7.88 -8.91 -3.25
CA GLU A 379 6.95 -10.02 -2.96
C GLU A 379 6.24 -9.87 -1.62
N LYS A 380 6.91 -9.28 -0.61
CA LYS A 380 6.37 -9.11 0.73
C LYS A 380 5.83 -7.70 1.03
N LEU A 381 6.00 -6.77 0.10
CA LEU A 381 5.69 -5.36 0.33
C LEU A 381 4.23 -5.11 0.77
N HIS A 382 3.31 -5.95 0.33
CA HIS A 382 1.90 -5.93 0.69
C HIS A 382 1.61 -6.16 2.18
N GLN A 383 2.55 -6.71 2.94
CA GLN A 383 2.44 -6.95 4.39
C GLN A 383 3.12 -5.85 5.24
N TYR A 384 3.90 -4.96 4.61
CA TYR A 384 4.68 -3.91 5.25
C TYR A 384 4.31 -2.52 4.73
N ASP A 385 5.06 -1.96 3.79
CA ASP A 385 4.91 -0.57 3.37
C ASP A 385 3.61 -0.30 2.59
N CYS A 386 3.15 -1.23 1.74
CA CYS A 386 1.82 -1.11 1.12
C CYS A 386 0.70 -1.14 2.17
N LEU A 387 0.78 -2.06 3.14
CA LEU A 387 -0.20 -2.16 4.21
C LEU A 387 -0.20 -0.88 5.05
N ARG A 388 0.99 -0.40 5.44
CA ARG A 388 1.19 0.85 6.18
C ARG A 388 0.56 2.03 5.45
N ALA A 389 0.99 2.29 4.21
CA ALA A 389 0.51 3.42 3.42
C ALA A 389 -1.00 3.35 3.19
N ASN A 390 -1.53 2.16 2.86
CA ASN A 390 -2.95 1.98 2.62
C ASN A 390 -3.78 2.20 3.89
N LYS A 391 -3.51 1.45 4.96
CA LYS A 391 -4.38 1.41 6.13
C LYS A 391 -4.27 2.65 7.02
N SER A 392 -3.07 3.27 7.13
CA SER A 392 -2.92 4.53 7.89
C SER A 392 -3.75 5.66 7.28
N LEU A 393 -3.76 5.78 5.95
CA LEU A 393 -4.56 6.78 5.24
C LEU A 393 -6.05 6.43 5.25
N ALA A 394 -6.39 5.16 5.00
CA ALA A 394 -7.76 4.69 4.96
C ALA A 394 -8.47 4.79 6.32
N ALA A 395 -7.75 4.72 7.44
CA ALA A 395 -8.29 4.97 8.78
C ALA A 395 -9.06 6.31 8.88
N TRP A 396 -8.70 7.27 8.03
CA TRP A 396 -9.33 8.59 7.95
C TRP A 396 -10.09 8.83 6.64
N GLY A 397 -10.33 7.77 5.85
CA GLY A 397 -11.03 7.89 4.57
C GLY A 397 -10.23 8.70 3.56
N ILE A 398 -8.94 8.42 3.43
CA ILE A 398 -8.04 8.99 2.42
C ILE A 398 -7.48 7.86 1.58
N GLU A 399 -7.41 8.06 0.26
CA GLU A 399 -6.77 7.14 -0.67
C GLU A 399 -5.29 7.51 -0.85
N GLY A 400 -4.40 6.53 -0.65
CA GLY A 400 -3.00 6.63 -1.03
C GLY A 400 -2.75 5.99 -2.38
N ARG A 401 -2.09 6.71 -3.29
CA ARG A 401 -1.61 6.22 -4.58
C ARG A 401 -0.10 6.18 -4.61
N VAL A 402 0.45 5.18 -5.26
CA VAL A 402 1.87 4.82 -5.19
C VAL A 402 2.46 4.66 -6.60
N PRO A 403 2.82 5.76 -7.29
CA PRO A 403 3.27 5.72 -8.70
C PRO A 403 4.49 4.83 -8.95
N PHE A 404 5.37 4.65 -7.97
CA PHE A 404 6.50 3.72 -8.08
C PHE A 404 6.04 2.26 -8.20
N LEU A 405 4.87 1.93 -7.68
CA LEU A 405 4.27 0.61 -7.81
C LEU A 405 3.24 0.52 -8.95
N ASP A 406 3.23 1.46 -9.88
CA ASP A 406 2.49 1.34 -11.14
C ASP A 406 3.00 0.14 -11.94
N LYS A 407 2.09 -0.68 -12.46
CA LYS A 407 2.45 -1.94 -13.16
C LYS A 407 3.45 -1.72 -14.30
N GLU A 408 3.25 -0.70 -15.14
CA GLU A 408 4.15 -0.40 -16.25
C GLU A 408 5.49 0.18 -15.78
N PHE A 409 5.47 0.95 -14.69
CA PHE A 409 6.71 1.48 -14.13
C PHE A 409 7.55 0.38 -13.47
N ILE A 410 6.95 -0.55 -12.73
CA ILE A 410 7.65 -1.70 -12.16
C ILE A 410 8.33 -2.51 -13.28
N GLU A 411 7.61 -2.79 -14.38
CA GLU A 411 8.19 -3.47 -15.54
C GLU A 411 9.42 -2.72 -16.07
N THR A 412 9.35 -1.40 -16.17
CA THR A 412 10.49 -0.58 -16.60
C THR A 412 11.65 -0.63 -15.60
N ALA A 413 11.36 -0.41 -14.31
CA ALA A 413 12.36 -0.30 -13.26
C ALA A 413 13.06 -1.62 -12.95
N MET A 414 12.34 -2.74 -13.03
CA MET A 414 12.90 -4.06 -12.73
C MET A 414 13.57 -4.74 -13.93
N ASN A 415 13.29 -4.29 -15.16
CA ASN A 415 13.97 -4.76 -16.38
C ASN A 415 15.23 -3.95 -16.75
N ILE A 416 15.81 -3.15 -15.84
CA ILE A 416 17.15 -2.57 -16.04
C ILE A 416 18.22 -3.52 -15.51
N ASN A 417 19.46 -3.34 -16.02
CA ASN A 417 20.58 -4.16 -15.55
C ASN A 417 20.81 -3.95 -14.05
N PRO A 418 20.75 -5.01 -13.21
CA PRO A 418 20.97 -4.89 -11.76
C PRO A 418 22.34 -4.30 -11.41
N GLU A 419 23.35 -4.49 -12.27
CA GLU A 419 24.69 -3.92 -12.12
C GLU A 419 24.67 -2.37 -12.09
N ASP A 420 23.73 -1.74 -12.82
CA ASP A 420 23.56 -0.30 -12.84
C ASP A 420 22.81 0.25 -11.62
N LYS A 421 22.16 -0.62 -10.85
CA LYS A 421 21.57 -0.28 -9.54
C LYS A 421 22.56 -0.38 -8.39
N MET A 422 23.66 -1.13 -8.58
CA MET A 422 24.68 -1.36 -7.55
C MET A 422 25.30 -0.05 -7.06
N ILE A 423 25.55 -0.02 -5.76
CA ILE A 423 26.18 1.10 -5.06
C ILE A 423 27.70 0.87 -5.11
N LYS A 424 28.37 1.51 -6.08
CA LYS A 424 29.80 1.35 -6.35
C LYS A 424 30.34 2.50 -7.19
N ASN A 425 31.66 2.65 -7.25
CA ASN A 425 32.35 3.65 -8.10
C ASN A 425 31.88 5.08 -7.83
N GLY A 426 31.68 5.46 -6.56
CA GLY A 426 31.19 6.77 -6.15
C GLY A 426 29.70 7.03 -6.38
N ARG A 427 28.95 6.00 -6.82
CA ARG A 427 27.49 6.06 -6.88
C ARG A 427 26.89 5.73 -5.52
N ILE A 428 25.86 6.48 -5.14
CA ILE A 428 25.06 6.20 -3.93
C ILE A 428 23.76 5.46 -4.30
N GLU A 429 23.01 5.06 -3.29
CA GLU A 429 21.72 4.39 -3.48
C GLU A 429 20.79 5.16 -4.44
N LYS A 430 20.04 4.43 -5.25
CA LYS A 430 19.09 4.97 -6.26
C LYS A 430 19.74 5.88 -7.31
N TRP A 431 21.01 5.71 -7.62
CA TRP A 431 21.73 6.58 -8.56
C TRP A 431 20.98 6.74 -9.90
N VAL A 432 20.43 5.65 -10.45
CA VAL A 432 19.66 5.67 -11.72
C VAL A 432 18.46 6.63 -11.61
N LEU A 433 17.77 6.61 -10.48
CA LEU A 433 16.63 7.49 -10.22
C LEU A 433 17.08 8.95 -10.04
N ARG A 434 18.17 9.19 -9.32
CA ARG A 434 18.75 10.53 -9.13
C ARG A 434 19.15 11.16 -10.47
N GLU A 435 19.82 10.43 -11.34
CA GLU A 435 20.18 10.90 -12.69
C GLU A 435 18.96 11.17 -13.56
N ALA A 436 17.91 10.34 -13.48
CA ALA A 436 16.69 10.54 -14.28
C ALA A 436 15.95 11.84 -13.91
N PHE A 437 16.11 12.32 -12.68
CA PHE A 437 15.36 13.49 -12.17
C PHE A 437 16.26 14.62 -11.64
N LYS A 438 17.54 14.70 -12.08
CA LYS A 438 18.50 15.69 -11.60
C LYS A 438 18.07 17.15 -11.82
N ASP A 439 17.28 17.42 -12.86
CA ASP A 439 16.82 18.77 -13.18
C ASP A 439 15.50 19.15 -12.46
N TYR A 440 14.96 18.27 -11.61
CA TYR A 440 13.66 18.48 -10.94
C TYR A 440 13.80 18.95 -9.50
N LEU A 441 14.93 18.71 -8.86
CA LEU A 441 15.12 18.92 -7.42
C LEU A 441 16.37 19.73 -7.12
N PRO A 442 16.41 20.47 -6.00
CA PRO A 442 17.65 21.08 -5.51
C PRO A 442 18.72 20.01 -5.23
N GLU A 443 19.99 20.31 -5.49
CA GLU A 443 21.11 19.38 -5.25
C GLU A 443 21.16 18.88 -3.80
N SER A 444 20.86 19.73 -2.82
CA SER A 444 20.82 19.38 -1.40
C SER A 444 19.79 18.30 -1.05
N VAL A 445 18.77 18.12 -1.88
CA VAL A 445 17.74 17.08 -1.74
C VAL A 445 18.05 15.91 -2.66
N LEU A 446 18.46 16.20 -3.89
CA LEU A 446 18.77 15.20 -4.91
C LEU A 446 19.85 14.22 -4.42
N TRP A 447 20.88 14.72 -3.71
CA TRP A 447 22.01 13.93 -3.20
C TRP A 447 21.97 13.70 -1.69
N ARG A 448 20.82 13.99 -1.04
CA ARG A 448 20.62 13.71 0.38
C ARG A 448 20.70 12.20 0.64
N GLN A 449 21.39 11.81 1.71
CA GLN A 449 21.42 10.45 2.22
C GLN A 449 20.00 9.96 2.54
N LYS A 450 19.75 8.68 2.29
CA LYS A 450 18.48 8.02 2.67
C LYS A 450 18.31 8.01 4.19
N GLU A 451 17.16 8.50 4.64
CA GLU A 451 16.66 8.27 5.99
C GLU A 451 15.38 7.44 5.94
N GLN A 452 15.21 6.52 6.90
CA GLN A 452 13.95 5.80 7.05
C GLN A 452 12.90 6.76 7.61
N PHE A 453 11.65 6.56 7.21
CA PHE A 453 10.54 7.43 7.63
C PHE A 453 10.38 7.49 9.16
N SER A 454 10.52 6.33 9.86
CA SER A 454 10.47 6.28 11.33
C SER A 454 11.58 7.07 12.03
N ASP A 455 12.72 7.27 11.37
CA ASP A 455 13.86 8.07 11.88
C ASP A 455 13.74 9.54 11.47
N GLY A 456 13.35 9.82 10.23
CA GLY A 456 13.20 11.16 9.67
C GLY A 456 12.15 12.03 10.36
N VAL A 457 11.12 11.40 10.95
CA VAL A 457 10.09 12.10 11.76
C VAL A 457 10.61 12.60 13.12
N GLY A 458 11.81 12.18 13.53
CA GLY A 458 12.50 12.60 14.75
C GLY A 458 12.98 11.42 15.60
N TYR A 459 14.29 11.39 15.85
CA TYR A 459 14.95 10.28 16.56
C TYR A 459 14.39 9.99 17.96
N SER A 460 13.94 11.03 18.68
CA SER A 460 13.34 10.87 20.02
C SER A 460 12.03 10.08 20.01
N TRP A 461 11.36 9.94 18.86
CA TRP A 461 10.16 9.11 18.73
C TRP A 461 10.45 7.64 19.10
N ILE A 462 11.44 7.03 18.45
CA ILE A 462 11.81 5.63 18.71
C ILE A 462 12.38 5.46 20.13
N ASP A 463 13.19 6.40 20.60
CA ASP A 463 13.81 6.33 21.93
C ASP A 463 12.75 6.38 23.03
N SER A 464 11.73 7.23 22.88
CA SER A 464 10.62 7.33 23.83
C SER A 464 9.73 6.08 23.82
N LEU A 465 9.54 5.44 22.66
CA LEU A 465 8.83 4.16 22.59
C LEU A 465 9.57 3.06 23.33
N LYS A 466 10.91 2.98 23.17
CA LYS A 466 11.74 2.01 23.90
C LYS A 466 11.68 2.23 25.41
N GLU A 467 11.70 3.49 25.85
CA GLU A 467 11.57 3.85 27.27
C GLU A 467 10.19 3.43 27.82
N LEU A 468 9.11 3.78 27.13
CA LEU A 468 7.75 3.36 27.48
C LEU A 468 7.67 1.84 27.67
N VAL A 469 8.09 1.12 26.66
CA VAL A 469 7.99 -0.35 26.62
C VAL A 469 8.84 -1.00 27.72
N SER A 470 10.02 -0.44 28.03
CA SER A 470 10.88 -0.92 29.10
C SER A 470 10.22 -0.81 30.49
N ASN A 471 9.34 0.18 30.65
CA ASN A 471 8.58 0.38 31.89
C ASN A 471 7.32 -0.49 31.97
N GLU A 472 6.68 -0.78 30.83
CA GLU A 472 5.39 -1.50 30.76
C GLU A 472 5.57 -3.03 30.70
N VAL A 473 6.70 -3.52 30.17
CA VAL A 473 6.93 -4.97 29.95
C VAL A 473 8.13 -5.44 30.77
N SER A 474 7.91 -6.39 31.65
CA SER A 474 8.96 -6.98 32.48
C SER A 474 9.78 -8.03 31.72
N ASP A 475 10.92 -8.44 32.24
CA ASP A 475 11.69 -9.55 31.69
C ASP A 475 10.95 -10.89 31.86
N GLU A 476 10.17 -11.04 32.93
CA GLU A 476 9.32 -12.21 33.18
C GLU A 476 8.23 -12.37 32.13
N ASP A 477 7.68 -11.25 31.60
CA ASP A 477 6.70 -11.29 30.51
C ASP A 477 7.31 -11.88 29.24
N ILE A 478 8.56 -11.53 28.92
CA ILE A 478 9.27 -12.08 27.77
C ILE A 478 9.61 -13.56 27.97
N GLU A 479 10.02 -13.98 29.15
CA GLU A 479 10.27 -15.40 29.46
C GLU A 479 9.02 -16.27 29.27
N LYS A 480 7.84 -15.72 29.58
CA LYS A 480 6.55 -16.40 29.43
C LYS A 480 5.85 -16.17 28.08
N ALA A 481 6.46 -15.39 27.19
CA ALA A 481 5.83 -14.97 25.94
C ALA A 481 5.36 -16.15 25.07
N SER A 482 6.11 -17.26 25.04
CA SER A 482 5.73 -18.45 24.27
C SER A 482 4.52 -19.20 24.84
N GLU A 483 4.25 -19.08 26.14
CA GLU A 483 3.06 -19.66 26.78
C GLU A 483 1.82 -18.83 26.49
N ILE A 484 1.97 -17.49 26.51
CA ILE A 484 0.88 -16.53 26.30
C ILE A 484 0.55 -16.37 24.80
N PHE A 485 1.57 -16.29 23.96
CA PHE A 485 1.49 -16.09 22.52
C PHE A 485 2.19 -17.22 21.74
N PRO A 486 1.60 -18.42 21.66
CA PRO A 486 2.23 -19.57 21.01
C PRO A 486 2.34 -19.41 19.48
N VAL A 487 1.54 -18.52 18.90
CA VAL A 487 1.59 -18.16 17.47
C VAL A 487 2.30 -16.82 17.30
N ASN A 488 3.37 -16.81 16.51
CA ASN A 488 4.22 -15.64 16.29
C ASN A 488 4.65 -15.00 17.60
N THR A 489 5.34 -15.79 18.44
CA THR A 489 5.82 -15.40 19.77
C THR A 489 6.71 -14.16 19.67
N PRO A 490 6.40 -13.09 20.40
CA PRO A 490 7.24 -11.89 20.44
C PRO A 490 8.62 -12.20 21.03
N LEU A 491 9.66 -11.61 20.42
CA LEU A 491 11.06 -11.86 20.75
C LEU A 491 11.69 -10.76 21.60
N ASN A 492 11.04 -9.61 21.71
CA ASN A 492 11.49 -8.47 22.50
C ASN A 492 10.31 -7.74 23.15
N LYS A 493 10.59 -6.81 24.07
CA LYS A 493 9.57 -6.08 24.84
C LYS A 493 8.62 -5.27 23.97
N GLU A 494 9.11 -4.68 22.87
CA GLU A 494 8.29 -3.85 21.98
C GLU A 494 7.31 -4.71 21.17
N GLU A 495 7.77 -5.84 20.63
CA GLU A 495 6.90 -6.82 19.99
C GLU A 495 5.84 -7.36 20.96
N TYR A 496 6.24 -7.64 22.22
CA TYR A 496 5.33 -8.10 23.26
C TYR A 496 4.26 -7.06 23.56
N TYR A 497 4.63 -5.80 23.72
CA TYR A 497 3.70 -4.69 23.97
C TYR A 497 2.68 -4.54 22.86
N TYR A 498 3.14 -4.51 21.60
CA TYR A 498 2.24 -4.40 20.44
C TYR A 498 1.39 -5.66 20.24
N ARG A 499 1.96 -6.84 20.52
CA ARG A 499 1.24 -8.11 20.44
C ARG A 499 0.12 -8.19 21.47
N THR A 500 0.32 -7.65 22.65
CA THR A 500 -0.70 -7.58 23.72
C THR A 500 -1.87 -6.69 23.27
N ILE A 501 -1.59 -5.50 22.74
CA ILE A 501 -2.62 -4.61 22.21
C ILE A 501 -3.37 -5.26 21.03
N PHE A 502 -2.63 -5.92 20.12
CA PHE A 502 -3.25 -6.64 19.00
C PHE A 502 -4.20 -7.74 19.50
N GLN A 503 -3.81 -8.52 20.51
CA GLN A 503 -4.63 -9.59 21.07
C GLN A 503 -5.96 -9.09 21.67
N GLU A 504 -5.99 -7.89 22.21
CA GLU A 504 -7.22 -7.28 22.71
C GLU A 504 -8.21 -6.94 21.59
N HIS A 505 -7.71 -6.60 20.40
CA HIS A 505 -8.52 -6.30 19.21
C HIS A 505 -8.84 -7.54 18.38
N PHE A 506 -7.89 -8.49 18.30
CA PHE A 506 -7.91 -9.65 17.42
C PHE A 506 -7.52 -10.90 18.21
N SER A 507 -8.50 -11.51 18.84
CA SER A 507 -8.27 -12.61 19.79
C SER A 507 -8.04 -13.98 19.13
N SER A 508 -8.36 -14.13 17.84
CA SER A 508 -8.21 -15.39 17.13
C SER A 508 -6.76 -15.68 16.73
N GLU A 509 -6.36 -16.97 16.80
CA GLU A 509 -5.08 -17.40 16.25
C GLU A 509 -4.99 -17.14 14.73
N ALA A 510 -6.12 -17.21 14.01
CA ALA A 510 -6.18 -16.94 12.59
C ALA A 510 -5.74 -15.51 12.28
N ALA A 511 -6.16 -14.53 13.08
CA ALA A 511 -5.71 -13.15 12.97
C ALA A 511 -4.20 -13.03 13.25
N ALA A 512 -3.69 -13.66 14.30
CA ALA A 512 -2.27 -13.62 14.61
C ALA A 512 -1.39 -14.21 13.50
N ARG A 513 -1.84 -15.29 12.84
CA ARG A 513 -1.13 -15.92 11.70
C ARG A 513 -1.09 -15.04 10.44
N SER A 514 -1.96 -14.04 10.30
CA SER A 514 -1.97 -13.12 9.17
C SER A 514 -0.87 -12.05 9.22
N VAL A 515 -0.21 -11.90 10.39
CA VAL A 515 0.90 -10.96 10.59
C VAL A 515 2.24 -11.67 10.33
N PRO A 516 3.22 -11.01 9.68
CA PRO A 516 4.54 -11.59 9.47
C PRO A 516 5.21 -12.03 10.77
N SER A 517 5.86 -13.20 10.77
CA SER A 517 6.43 -13.84 11.97
C SER A 517 7.89 -13.46 12.24
N VAL A 518 8.56 -12.80 11.30
CA VAL A 518 9.99 -12.49 11.40
C VAL A 518 10.16 -10.98 11.37
N PRO A 519 10.67 -10.37 12.46
CA PRO A 519 10.98 -8.95 12.45
C PRO A 519 12.10 -8.65 11.45
N SER A 520 11.98 -7.55 10.72
CA SER A 520 13.07 -7.08 9.88
C SER A 520 14.08 -6.29 10.72
N VAL A 521 15.37 -6.44 10.43
CA VAL A 521 16.44 -5.59 10.97
C VAL A 521 16.83 -4.59 9.90
N ALA A 522 16.78 -3.29 10.20
CA ALA A 522 17.05 -2.22 9.25
C ALA A 522 16.26 -2.34 7.92
N CYS A 523 15.04 -2.88 8.00
CA CYS A 523 14.19 -3.24 6.85
C CYS A 523 14.76 -4.35 5.93
N SER A 524 15.80 -5.07 6.35
CA SER A 524 16.40 -6.17 5.56
C SER A 524 15.59 -7.45 5.64
N THR A 525 15.90 -8.40 4.75
CA THR A 525 15.45 -9.79 4.88
C THR A 525 16.49 -10.62 5.64
N PRO A 526 16.13 -11.80 6.17
CA PRO A 526 17.10 -12.69 6.81
C PRO A 526 18.29 -13.04 5.91
N GLN A 527 18.10 -13.15 4.60
CA GLN A 527 19.16 -13.43 3.64
C GLN A 527 20.15 -12.27 3.51
N ALA A 528 19.65 -11.03 3.50
CA ALA A 528 20.51 -9.84 3.42
C ALA A 528 21.30 -9.60 4.71
N LEU A 529 20.86 -10.11 5.86
CA LEU A 529 21.63 -10.07 7.11
C LEU A 529 22.93 -10.88 7.05
N GLU A 530 23.02 -11.84 6.12
CA GLU A 530 24.24 -12.63 5.91
C GLU A 530 25.30 -11.89 5.09
N TRP A 531 24.96 -10.74 4.48
CA TRP A 531 25.90 -9.99 3.63
C TRP A 531 27.05 -9.33 4.40
N ASP A 532 26.84 -9.02 5.68
CA ASP A 532 27.86 -8.38 6.51
C ASP A 532 27.75 -8.86 7.96
N GLU A 533 28.90 -9.19 8.57
CA GLU A 533 28.93 -9.66 9.96
C GLU A 533 28.47 -8.59 10.97
N SER A 534 28.58 -7.31 10.64
CA SER A 534 28.09 -6.23 11.49
C SER A 534 26.57 -6.29 11.71
N PHE A 535 25.82 -6.87 10.77
CA PHE A 535 24.36 -7.05 10.89
C PHE A 535 23.96 -8.12 11.91
N LYS A 536 24.81 -9.11 12.19
CA LYS A 536 24.50 -10.22 13.10
C LYS A 536 24.28 -9.80 14.55
N ASN A 537 24.82 -8.64 14.94
CA ASN A 537 24.74 -8.12 16.30
C ASN A 537 23.71 -6.97 16.45
N VAL A 538 22.95 -6.68 15.41
CA VAL A 538 21.98 -5.58 15.41
C VAL A 538 20.60 -6.15 15.74
N ASN A 539 20.07 -5.79 16.91
CA ASN A 539 18.73 -6.18 17.36
C ASN A 539 17.68 -5.08 17.14
N ASP A 540 18.10 -3.92 16.64
CA ASP A 540 17.18 -2.80 16.39
C ASP A 540 16.74 -2.78 14.92
N PRO A 541 15.44 -2.82 14.62
CA PRO A 541 14.93 -2.72 13.25
C PRO A 541 15.08 -1.32 12.64
N SER A 542 15.51 -0.30 13.39
CA SER A 542 15.67 1.08 12.86
C SER A 542 16.86 1.21 11.89
N GLY A 543 16.76 2.19 10.97
CA GLY A 543 17.82 2.49 10.01
C GLY A 543 19.12 3.02 10.64
N ARG A 544 19.05 3.51 11.88
CA ARG A 544 20.21 4.03 12.63
C ARG A 544 21.33 3.02 12.83
N SER A 545 20.99 1.74 12.88
CA SER A 545 21.97 0.65 13.01
C SER A 545 22.96 0.56 11.84
N VAL A 546 22.63 1.16 10.70
CA VAL A 546 23.44 1.19 9.48
C VAL A 546 23.74 2.61 8.98
N SER A 547 23.50 3.63 9.79
CA SER A 547 23.62 5.04 9.38
C SER A 547 25.06 5.48 9.00
N ASN A 548 26.09 4.79 9.50
CA ASN A 548 27.49 5.11 9.20
C ASN A 548 27.96 4.61 7.82
N ILE A 549 27.20 3.74 7.16
CA ILE A 549 27.57 3.14 5.87
C ILE A 549 27.83 4.21 4.80
N HIS A 550 27.07 5.29 4.81
CA HIS A 550 27.20 6.35 3.80
C HIS A 550 28.54 7.08 3.86
N ASN A 551 29.07 7.29 5.06
CA ASN A 551 30.39 7.91 5.24
C ASN A 551 31.49 6.99 4.73
N GLU A 552 31.39 5.67 4.96
CA GLU A 552 32.34 4.67 4.47
C GLU A 552 32.36 4.56 2.94
N SER A 553 31.25 4.87 2.26
CA SER A 553 31.13 4.78 0.80
C SER A 553 31.75 5.97 0.06
N TYR A 554 32.07 7.05 0.77
CA TYR A 554 32.75 8.25 0.23
C TYR A 554 34.29 8.25 0.48
N GLU A 555 34.78 7.37 1.35
CA GLU A 555 36.19 7.10 1.53
C GLU A 555 36.72 6.07 0.51
#